data_6e4bdb2e40ba3992cf76d5d985abd010
#
_entry.id   6e4bdb2e40ba3992cf76d5d985abd010
#
_cell.length_a   1.000
_cell.length_b   1.000
_cell.length_c   1.000
_cell.angle_alpha   90.00
_cell.angle_beta   90.00
_cell.angle_gamma   90.00
#
_symmetry.space_group_name_H-M   'P 1'
#
loop_
_entity.id
_entity.type
_entity.pdbx_description
1 polymer ?
#
loop_
_entity_poly.entity_id
_entity_poly.type
_entity_poly.pdbx_seq_one_letter_code
_entity_poly.pdbx_strand_id
1 'polypeptide(L)'
;MSMSANRPIIPVILSGGAGTRLWPLSRRARPKQMLDLTGGGSMLALTAKRVADAALFAAPIVVAGADQAEAIEAEMPDIGALILEPAPRNTAPAIALAALACDRSDVLLVLPSDHLIADDEGFAEGVRRGLPFAQDGWIVTFGMKAEKPETGYGYIERGEALADGVFAAARFVEKPDAAAAQAYVAGGRHDWNAGIFLMRAGTYIEALETHAPQIFAAVTTGAFAASPAQSIDYAVMEKAGKVAVVPARIGWSDIGSWEAVLDVSDKDGDGNFVAGPGLAIDARGCLIRSEGPLIAAIGVEDLIIVATQDAVLVVPKRQSQKVR
;
A
#
# COMPACT_ATOMS: atom_id res chain seq x y z
N MET A 1 20.72 -2.16 34.23
CA MET A 1 20.07 -1.74 32.98
C MET A 1 19.13 -2.85 32.61
N SER A 2 17.84 -2.65 32.85
CA SER A 2 16.80 -3.62 32.46
C SER A 2 16.74 -3.63 30.94
N MET A 3 17.04 -4.78 30.33
CA MET A 3 16.73 -5.02 28.91
C MET A 3 15.21 -4.92 28.80
N SER A 4 14.72 -3.79 28.28
CA SER A 4 13.33 -3.67 27.86
C SER A 4 13.09 -4.78 26.87
N ALA A 5 12.25 -5.76 27.22
CA ALA A 5 11.81 -6.79 26.29
C ALA A 5 11.31 -6.05 25.04
N ASN A 6 11.92 -6.36 23.89
CA ASN A 6 11.59 -5.72 22.63
C ASN A 6 10.11 -6.08 22.33
N ARG A 7 9.19 -5.14 22.56
CA ARG A 7 7.77 -5.37 22.27
C ARG A 7 7.64 -5.63 20.78
N PRO A 8 6.86 -6.64 20.34
CA PRO A 8 6.66 -6.88 18.92
C PRO A 8 6.01 -5.67 18.26
N ILE A 9 6.36 -5.43 17.01
CA ILE A 9 5.76 -4.36 16.19
C ILE A 9 4.31 -4.72 15.92
N ILE A 10 3.39 -3.78 16.03
CA ILE A 10 1.97 -3.97 15.73
C ILE A 10 1.71 -3.58 14.28
N PRO A 11 1.43 -4.54 13.38
CA PRO A 11 1.00 -4.21 12.02
C PRO A 11 -0.39 -3.57 12.06
N VAL A 12 -0.55 -2.47 11.32
CA VAL A 12 -1.83 -1.77 11.11
C VAL A 12 -2.13 -1.82 9.62
N ILE A 13 -3.03 -2.71 9.23
CA ILE A 13 -3.40 -2.93 7.83
C ILE A 13 -4.60 -2.03 7.52
N LEU A 14 -4.41 -1.09 6.59
CA LEU A 14 -5.48 -0.20 6.13
C LEU A 14 -6.22 -0.86 4.97
N SER A 15 -7.47 -1.26 5.20
CA SER A 15 -8.33 -1.84 4.18
C SER A 15 -9.41 -0.85 3.76
N GLY A 16 -9.07 0.01 2.81
CA GLY A 16 -9.95 1.07 2.31
C GLY A 16 -9.88 1.21 0.79
N GLY A 17 -10.90 1.85 0.22
CA GLY A 17 -10.97 2.10 -1.22
C GLY A 17 -11.60 0.97 -2.04
N ALA A 18 -12.25 1.32 -3.16
CA ALA A 18 -12.96 0.36 -4.02
C ALA A 18 -12.10 -0.24 -5.13
N GLY A 19 -10.88 0.32 -5.38
CA GLY A 19 -9.97 -0.17 -6.43
C GLY A 19 -10.58 -0.23 -7.83
N THR A 20 -11.43 0.73 -8.20
CA THR A 20 -12.28 0.70 -9.42
C THR A 20 -11.52 0.56 -10.73
N ARG A 21 -10.23 0.89 -10.76
CA ARG A 21 -9.35 0.78 -11.94
C ARG A 21 -9.08 -0.66 -12.39
N LEU A 22 -9.41 -1.65 -11.56
CA LEU A 22 -9.35 -3.07 -11.92
C LEU A 22 -10.73 -3.65 -12.30
N TRP A 23 -11.67 -2.78 -12.70
CA TRP A 23 -12.90 -3.26 -13.33
C TRP A 23 -12.54 -4.13 -14.56
N PRO A 24 -13.21 -5.25 -14.85
CA PRO A 24 -14.45 -5.75 -14.25
C PRO A 24 -14.28 -6.66 -13.02
N LEU A 25 -13.08 -6.97 -12.57
CA LEU A 25 -12.91 -7.81 -11.36
C LEU A 25 -13.20 -7.04 -10.08
N SER A 26 -12.67 -5.82 -9.96
CA SER A 26 -13.00 -4.99 -8.79
C SER A 26 -14.42 -4.45 -8.90
N ARG A 27 -15.15 -4.56 -7.80
CA ARG A 27 -16.52 -4.10 -7.62
C ARG A 27 -16.64 -3.50 -6.21
N ARG A 28 -17.69 -2.74 -5.95
CA ARG A 28 -17.95 -2.23 -4.60
C ARG A 28 -18.08 -3.36 -3.57
N ALA A 29 -18.73 -4.47 -3.95
CA ALA A 29 -18.87 -5.65 -3.09
C ALA A 29 -17.62 -6.55 -3.07
N ARG A 30 -16.67 -6.37 -3.98
CA ARG A 30 -15.41 -7.11 -4.06
C ARG A 30 -14.29 -6.14 -4.43
N PRO A 31 -13.82 -5.34 -3.47
CA PRO A 31 -12.79 -4.32 -3.73
C PRO A 31 -11.43 -4.97 -4.00
N LYS A 32 -10.48 -4.20 -4.51
CA LYS A 32 -9.15 -4.65 -4.97
C LYS A 32 -8.43 -5.52 -3.96
N GLN A 33 -8.45 -5.16 -2.68
CA GLN A 33 -7.76 -5.91 -1.62
C GLN A 33 -8.28 -7.33 -1.41
N MET A 34 -9.52 -7.62 -1.84
CA MET A 34 -10.14 -8.95 -1.81
C MET A 34 -9.93 -9.75 -3.09
N LEU A 35 -9.14 -9.24 -4.03
CA LEU A 35 -8.85 -9.93 -5.29
C LEU A 35 -7.54 -10.70 -5.19
N ASP A 36 -7.56 -11.93 -5.71
CA ASP A 36 -6.33 -12.62 -6.08
C ASP A 36 -5.91 -12.13 -7.48
N LEU A 37 -4.89 -11.31 -7.55
CA LEU A 37 -4.39 -10.72 -8.80
C LEU A 37 -3.18 -11.47 -9.37
N THR A 38 -2.47 -12.23 -8.53
CA THR A 38 -1.19 -12.85 -8.87
C THR A 38 -1.16 -14.37 -8.66
N GLY A 39 -2.25 -14.98 -8.19
CA GLY A 39 -2.34 -16.44 -7.98
C GLY A 39 -1.88 -16.88 -6.58
N GLY A 40 -1.60 -15.96 -5.67
CA GLY A 40 -1.11 -16.26 -4.31
C GLY A 40 -2.15 -16.08 -3.19
N GLY A 41 -3.39 -15.73 -3.52
CA GLY A 41 -4.45 -15.33 -2.60
C GLY A 41 -4.82 -13.85 -2.76
N SER A 42 -5.77 -13.38 -1.95
CA SER A 42 -6.16 -11.97 -2.00
C SER A 42 -5.00 -11.05 -1.58
N MET A 43 -5.03 -9.80 -2.03
CA MET A 43 -4.00 -8.82 -1.64
C MET A 43 -3.96 -8.62 -0.13
N LEU A 44 -5.11 -8.67 0.54
CA LEU A 44 -5.23 -8.59 1.99
C LEU A 44 -4.54 -9.80 2.66
N ALA A 45 -4.80 -11.03 2.19
CA ALA A 45 -4.18 -12.24 2.71
C ALA A 45 -2.66 -12.24 2.52
N LEU A 46 -2.17 -11.77 1.37
CA LEU A 46 -0.73 -11.60 1.11
C LEU A 46 -0.09 -10.58 2.05
N THR A 47 -0.80 -9.48 2.34
CA THR A 47 -0.33 -8.46 3.31
C THR A 47 -0.28 -9.01 4.73
N ALA A 48 -1.28 -9.78 5.14
CA ALA A 48 -1.29 -10.46 6.44
C ALA A 48 -0.16 -11.47 6.59
N LYS A 49 0.05 -12.30 5.55
CA LYS A 49 1.14 -13.29 5.52
C LYS A 49 2.53 -12.65 5.69
N ARG A 50 2.75 -11.47 5.10
CA ARG A 50 4.01 -10.73 5.18
C ARG A 50 4.38 -10.33 6.60
N VAL A 51 3.41 -10.18 7.48
CA VAL A 51 3.60 -9.78 8.89
C VAL A 51 3.27 -10.91 9.87
N ALA A 52 3.35 -12.17 9.42
CA ALA A 52 3.02 -13.34 10.24
C ALA A 52 4.19 -13.83 11.15
N ASP A 53 5.42 -13.30 10.97
CA ASP A 53 6.56 -13.66 11.81
C ASP A 53 6.38 -13.14 13.25
N ALA A 54 5.94 -14.00 14.15
CA ALA A 54 5.70 -13.67 15.56
C ALA A 54 6.97 -13.26 16.34
N ALA A 55 8.17 -13.48 15.79
CA ALA A 55 9.41 -12.98 16.38
C ALA A 55 9.59 -11.47 16.16
N LEU A 56 8.93 -10.91 15.15
CA LEU A 56 9.02 -9.49 14.79
C LEU A 56 7.69 -8.75 15.00
N PHE A 57 6.56 -9.40 14.71
CA PHE A 57 5.25 -8.78 14.66
C PHE A 57 4.26 -9.38 15.68
N ALA A 58 3.40 -8.52 16.20
CA ALA A 58 2.19 -8.94 16.92
C ALA A 58 1.07 -9.30 15.92
N ALA A 59 -0.04 -9.85 16.41
CA ALA A 59 -1.24 -10.01 15.61
C ALA A 59 -1.71 -8.65 15.05
N PRO A 60 -2.04 -8.56 13.75
CA PRO A 60 -2.32 -7.28 13.10
C PRO A 60 -3.63 -6.65 13.54
N ILE A 61 -3.67 -5.33 13.59
CA ILE A 61 -4.90 -4.53 13.63
C ILE A 61 -5.30 -4.23 12.19
N VAL A 62 -6.56 -4.50 11.84
CA VAL A 62 -7.11 -4.10 10.53
C VAL A 62 -8.05 -2.92 10.73
N VAL A 63 -7.88 -1.86 9.93
CA VAL A 63 -8.80 -0.70 9.91
C VAL A 63 -9.56 -0.71 8.60
N ALA A 64 -10.90 -0.76 8.65
CA ALA A 64 -11.74 -0.93 7.47
C ALA A 64 -13.11 -0.30 7.62
N GLY A 65 -13.82 -0.14 6.50
CA GLY A 65 -15.25 0.19 6.50
C GLY A 65 -16.12 -0.98 6.99
N ALA A 66 -17.24 -0.67 7.59
CA ALA A 66 -18.16 -1.69 8.14
C ALA A 66 -18.69 -2.69 7.07
N ASP A 67 -18.75 -2.26 5.81
CA ASP A 67 -19.18 -3.09 4.68
C ASP A 67 -18.15 -4.18 4.28
N GLN A 68 -16.94 -4.14 4.82
CA GLN A 68 -15.89 -5.12 4.56
C GLN A 68 -15.63 -6.08 5.74
N ALA A 69 -16.27 -5.86 6.89
CA ALA A 69 -15.98 -6.56 8.14
C ALA A 69 -16.05 -8.09 7.99
N GLU A 70 -17.17 -8.60 7.49
CA GLU A 70 -17.39 -10.05 7.32
C GLU A 70 -16.36 -10.70 6.39
N ALA A 71 -16.00 -10.04 5.29
CA ALA A 71 -15.02 -10.54 4.35
C ALA A 71 -13.60 -10.56 4.96
N ILE A 72 -13.25 -9.55 5.75
CA ILE A 72 -11.95 -9.48 6.45
C ILE A 72 -11.85 -10.58 7.50
N GLU A 73 -12.87 -10.76 8.34
CA GLU A 73 -12.90 -11.80 9.37
C GLU A 73 -12.82 -13.21 8.77
N ALA A 74 -13.45 -13.43 7.61
CA ALA A 74 -13.37 -14.69 6.89
C ALA A 74 -11.96 -14.98 6.31
N GLU A 75 -11.27 -13.96 5.81
CA GLU A 75 -9.92 -14.11 5.24
C GLU A 75 -8.81 -14.10 6.30
N MET A 76 -9.03 -13.43 7.41
CA MET A 76 -8.02 -13.21 8.46
C MET A 76 -8.58 -13.57 9.85
N PRO A 77 -8.80 -14.85 10.18
CA PRO A 77 -9.38 -15.24 11.46
C PRO A 77 -8.49 -14.94 12.69
N ASP A 78 -7.18 -14.77 12.47
CA ASP A 78 -6.18 -14.55 13.53
C ASP A 78 -5.77 -13.08 13.69
N ILE A 79 -6.65 -12.12 13.35
CA ILE A 79 -6.37 -10.70 13.59
C ILE A 79 -6.39 -10.35 15.07
N GLY A 80 -5.52 -9.41 15.47
CA GLY A 80 -5.50 -8.87 16.83
C GLY A 80 -6.71 -8.01 17.16
N ALA A 81 -7.14 -7.18 16.19
CA ALA A 81 -8.33 -6.35 16.28
C ALA A 81 -8.84 -5.93 14.89
N LEU A 82 -10.17 -5.78 14.76
CA LEU A 82 -10.81 -5.11 13.63
C LEU A 82 -11.39 -3.78 14.11
N ILE A 83 -10.90 -2.68 13.57
CA ILE A 83 -11.38 -1.33 13.86
C ILE A 83 -12.22 -0.85 12.68
N LEU A 84 -13.50 -0.60 12.92
CA LEU A 84 -14.41 -0.14 11.87
C LEU A 84 -14.47 1.39 11.83
N GLU A 85 -14.15 1.95 10.67
CA GLU A 85 -14.30 3.37 10.41
C GLU A 85 -15.79 3.75 10.34
N PRO A 86 -16.25 4.74 11.12
CA PRO A 86 -17.64 5.22 11.02
C PRO A 86 -18.00 5.83 9.66
N ALA A 87 -16.98 6.32 8.92
CA ALA A 87 -17.12 6.89 7.59
C ALA A 87 -15.74 6.89 6.88
N PRO A 88 -15.67 6.82 5.54
CA PRO A 88 -14.39 6.92 4.84
C PRO A 88 -13.79 8.33 4.97
N ARG A 89 -12.63 8.45 5.62
CA ARG A 89 -11.93 9.73 5.89
C ARG A 89 -10.47 9.74 5.45
N ASN A 90 -10.07 8.81 4.57
CA ASN A 90 -8.69 8.66 4.12
C ASN A 90 -7.74 8.18 5.25
N THR A 91 -6.44 8.08 4.98
CA THR A 91 -5.51 7.33 5.82
C THR A 91 -5.15 8.00 7.14
N ALA A 92 -5.12 9.36 7.23
CA ALA A 92 -4.72 9.99 8.48
C ALA A 92 -5.70 9.72 9.65
N PRO A 93 -7.02 9.87 9.52
CA PRO A 93 -7.94 9.49 10.59
C PRO A 93 -7.96 7.98 10.87
N ALA A 94 -7.83 7.14 9.84
CA ALA A 94 -7.79 5.68 9.98
C ALA A 94 -6.62 5.22 10.87
N ILE A 95 -5.41 5.72 10.58
CA ILE A 95 -4.22 5.44 11.39
C ILE A 95 -4.39 5.96 12.83
N ALA A 96 -5.06 7.11 13.01
CA ALA A 96 -5.30 7.67 14.34
C ALA A 96 -6.19 6.77 15.20
N LEU A 97 -7.21 6.11 14.62
CA LEU A 97 -8.01 5.12 15.34
C LEU A 97 -7.16 3.97 15.87
N ALA A 98 -6.29 3.42 15.03
CA ALA A 98 -5.37 2.36 15.45
C ALA A 98 -4.37 2.85 16.51
N ALA A 99 -3.78 4.03 16.33
CA ALA A 99 -2.81 4.59 17.27
C ALA A 99 -3.42 4.89 18.66
N LEU A 100 -4.69 5.29 18.71
CA LEU A 100 -5.42 5.52 19.97
C LEU A 100 -5.84 4.22 20.67
N ALA A 101 -5.90 3.11 19.94
CA ALA A 101 -6.19 1.78 20.48
C ALA A 101 -4.94 1.08 21.08
N CYS A 102 -3.75 1.66 20.90
CA CYS A 102 -2.46 1.11 21.34
C CYS A 102 -1.84 1.96 22.46
N ASP A 103 -0.85 1.40 23.16
CA ASP A 103 -0.02 2.19 24.07
C ASP A 103 0.82 3.20 23.26
N ARG A 104 1.03 4.41 23.81
CA ARG A 104 1.84 5.44 23.12
C ARG A 104 3.28 5.01 22.80
N SER A 105 3.82 4.04 23.54
CA SER A 105 5.15 3.45 23.33
C SER A 105 5.18 2.34 22.29
N ASP A 106 4.03 1.78 21.90
CA ASP A 106 3.98 0.71 20.90
C ASP A 106 4.41 1.24 19.53
N VAL A 107 5.15 0.40 18.82
CA VAL A 107 5.59 0.70 17.45
C VAL A 107 4.58 0.10 16.48
N LEU A 108 4.02 0.95 15.65
CA LEU A 108 3.06 0.60 14.60
C LEU A 108 3.77 0.48 13.26
N LEU A 109 3.45 -0.58 12.50
CA LEU A 109 3.81 -0.71 11.09
C LEU A 109 2.55 -0.57 10.25
N VAL A 110 2.33 0.60 9.69
CA VAL A 110 1.16 0.89 8.85
C VAL A 110 1.38 0.39 7.44
N LEU A 111 0.44 -0.39 6.92
CA LEU A 111 0.50 -1.06 5.63
C LEU A 111 -0.80 -0.87 4.84
N PRO A 112 -0.74 -0.49 3.56
CA PRO A 112 -1.88 -0.67 2.65
C PRO A 112 -2.18 -2.15 2.46
N SER A 113 -3.45 -2.53 2.41
CA SER A 113 -3.89 -3.92 2.20
C SER A 113 -3.83 -4.38 0.74
N ASP A 114 -3.52 -3.47 -0.19
CA ASP A 114 -3.71 -3.65 -1.63
C ASP A 114 -2.43 -3.45 -2.46
N HIS A 115 -1.27 -3.47 -1.81
CA HIS A 115 0.03 -3.38 -2.45
C HIS A 115 0.72 -4.75 -2.54
N LEU A 116 1.36 -5.03 -3.67
CA LEU A 116 2.24 -6.18 -3.84
C LEU A 116 3.64 -5.85 -3.34
N ILE A 117 4.24 -6.81 -2.65
CA ILE A 117 5.67 -6.87 -2.34
C ILE A 117 6.11 -8.29 -2.66
N ALA A 118 7.11 -8.44 -3.51
CA ALA A 118 7.57 -9.75 -3.97
C ALA A 118 8.66 -10.35 -3.07
N ASP A 119 9.40 -9.51 -2.33
CA ASP A 119 10.47 -9.91 -1.43
C ASP A 119 10.09 -9.61 0.04
N ASP A 120 9.46 -10.58 0.68
CA ASP A 120 9.02 -10.45 2.09
C ASP A 120 10.23 -10.43 3.05
N GLU A 121 11.37 -11.08 2.73
CA GLU A 121 12.57 -11.05 3.57
C GLU A 121 13.25 -9.67 3.51
N GLY A 122 13.43 -9.12 2.32
CA GLY A 122 13.94 -7.77 2.13
C GLY A 122 13.05 -6.71 2.79
N PHE A 123 11.72 -6.93 2.80
CA PHE A 123 10.79 -6.09 3.52
C PHE A 123 11.03 -6.16 5.05
N ALA A 124 11.11 -7.36 5.63
CA ALA A 124 11.36 -7.53 7.05
C ALA A 124 12.71 -6.94 7.49
N GLU A 125 13.74 -7.07 6.64
CA GLU A 125 15.05 -6.44 6.88
C GLU A 125 14.95 -4.91 6.86
N GLY A 126 14.19 -4.33 5.93
CA GLY A 126 13.89 -2.89 5.91
C GLY A 126 13.22 -2.43 7.20
N VAL A 127 12.25 -3.20 7.70
CA VAL A 127 11.57 -2.93 8.99
C VAL A 127 12.57 -2.96 10.14
N ARG A 128 13.46 -3.97 10.22
CA ARG A 128 14.49 -4.05 11.27
C ARG A 128 15.44 -2.85 11.25
N ARG A 129 15.82 -2.37 10.06
CA ARG A 129 16.69 -1.17 9.92
C ARG A 129 15.99 0.11 10.37
N GLY A 130 14.69 0.24 10.07
CA GLY A 130 13.88 1.40 10.48
C GLY A 130 13.51 1.42 11.95
N LEU A 131 13.41 0.25 12.60
CA LEU A 131 12.88 0.10 13.95
C LEU A 131 13.57 0.99 15.03
N PRO A 132 14.91 1.08 15.11
CA PRO A 132 15.58 1.94 16.10
C PRO A 132 15.17 3.41 15.96
N PHE A 133 14.99 3.90 14.74
CA PHE A 133 14.57 5.27 14.47
C PHE A 133 13.11 5.50 14.88
N ALA A 134 12.22 4.55 14.57
CA ALA A 134 10.83 4.61 15.02
C ALA A 134 10.75 4.65 16.56
N GLN A 135 11.56 3.83 17.24
CA GLN A 135 11.68 3.84 18.70
C GLN A 135 12.25 5.15 19.26
N ASP A 136 13.06 5.89 18.49
CA ASP A 136 13.59 7.21 18.83
C ASP A 136 12.66 8.38 18.40
N GLY A 137 11.43 8.08 18.00
CA GLY A 137 10.44 9.11 17.69
C GLY A 137 10.53 9.70 16.28
N TRP A 138 11.16 8.99 15.34
CA TRP A 138 11.07 9.27 13.92
C TRP A 138 9.82 8.63 13.33
N ILE A 139 9.25 9.25 12.29
CA ILE A 139 8.34 8.58 11.36
C ILE A 139 9.20 8.01 10.23
N VAL A 140 9.30 6.69 10.16
CA VAL A 140 10.08 6.01 9.13
C VAL A 140 9.16 5.61 7.99
N THR A 141 9.55 5.90 6.75
CA THR A 141 8.86 5.44 5.55
C THR A 141 9.79 4.62 4.65
N PHE A 142 9.21 3.88 3.70
CA PHE A 142 9.95 3.02 2.78
C PHE A 142 9.97 3.67 1.40
N GLY A 143 11.18 3.93 0.91
CA GLY A 143 11.42 4.55 -0.38
C GLY A 143 11.69 3.51 -1.46
N MET A 144 10.83 3.46 -2.48
CA MET A 144 11.03 2.60 -3.64
C MET A 144 11.79 3.36 -4.72
N LYS A 145 12.73 2.70 -5.38
CA LYS A 145 13.50 3.35 -6.45
C LYS A 145 12.55 3.89 -7.53
N ALA A 146 12.62 5.20 -7.77
CA ALA A 146 11.85 5.84 -8.84
C ALA A 146 12.48 5.50 -10.20
N GLU A 147 11.85 4.61 -10.96
CA GLU A 147 12.35 4.16 -12.27
C GLU A 147 11.74 4.89 -13.46
N LYS A 148 10.56 5.50 -13.25
CA LYS A 148 9.82 6.26 -14.25
C LYS A 148 9.11 7.46 -13.60
N PRO A 149 8.74 8.51 -14.37
CA PRO A 149 8.14 9.71 -13.80
C PRO A 149 6.63 9.53 -13.52
N GLU A 150 6.30 8.79 -12.45
CA GLU A 150 4.91 8.58 -12.02
C GLU A 150 4.37 9.82 -11.30
N THR A 151 3.26 10.37 -11.79
CA THR A 151 2.59 11.52 -11.16
C THR A 151 1.52 11.10 -10.15
N GLY A 152 1.22 9.81 -10.05
CA GLY A 152 0.28 9.23 -9.09
C GLY A 152 0.89 8.92 -7.72
N TYR A 153 2.22 9.00 -7.58
CA TYR A 153 2.94 8.64 -6.36
C TYR A 153 3.51 9.85 -5.64
N GLY A 154 3.73 9.70 -4.33
CA GLY A 154 4.58 10.59 -3.56
C GLY A 154 6.06 10.34 -3.83
N TYR A 155 6.89 11.37 -3.69
CA TYR A 155 8.34 11.31 -3.83
C TYR A 155 9.01 11.79 -2.54
N ILE A 156 10.09 11.09 -2.16
CA ILE A 156 10.87 11.38 -0.97
C ILE A 156 12.30 11.70 -1.41
N GLU A 157 12.77 12.91 -1.17
CA GLU A 157 14.15 13.28 -1.39
C GLU A 157 15.00 12.78 -0.23
N ARG A 158 16.00 11.93 -0.52
CA ARG A 158 16.96 11.47 0.48
C ARG A 158 17.91 12.60 0.87
N GLY A 159 17.96 12.89 2.17
CA GLY A 159 18.87 13.83 2.80
C GLY A 159 20.16 13.17 3.29
N GLU A 160 20.64 13.59 4.47
CA GLU A 160 21.84 13.00 5.07
C GLU A 160 21.61 11.57 5.55
N ALA A 161 22.68 10.77 5.54
CA ALA A 161 22.63 9.42 6.09
C ALA A 161 22.55 9.47 7.62
N LEU A 162 21.53 8.83 8.19
CA LEU A 162 21.38 8.66 9.63
C LEU A 162 22.08 7.37 10.12
N ALA A 163 22.05 6.34 9.29
CA ALA A 163 22.77 5.07 9.47
C ALA A 163 22.96 4.40 8.10
N ASP A 164 23.58 3.22 8.08
CA ASP A 164 23.70 2.42 6.86
C ASP A 164 22.31 2.03 6.35
N GLY A 165 21.99 2.48 5.14
CA GLY A 165 20.71 2.26 4.49
C GLY A 165 19.51 3.01 5.11
N VAL A 166 19.72 4.03 5.96
CA VAL A 166 18.68 4.90 6.49
C VAL A 166 19.07 6.36 6.32
N PHE A 167 18.18 7.17 5.75
CA PHE A 167 18.43 8.58 5.46
C PHE A 167 17.35 9.46 6.09
N ALA A 168 17.70 10.68 6.46
CA ALA A 168 16.69 11.70 6.74
C ALA A 168 15.93 12.01 5.44
N ALA A 169 14.62 12.21 5.50
CA ALA A 169 13.87 12.75 4.37
C ALA A 169 14.09 14.26 4.31
N ALA A 170 14.80 14.73 3.28
CA ALA A 170 15.02 16.14 3.07
C ALA A 170 13.74 16.86 2.60
N ARG A 171 12.91 16.15 1.84
CA ARG A 171 11.64 16.65 1.32
C ARG A 171 10.70 15.49 1.00
N PHE A 172 9.42 15.71 1.27
CA PHE A 172 8.33 14.82 0.85
C PHE A 172 7.37 15.61 -0.05
N VAL A 173 7.00 15.06 -1.20
CA VAL A 173 6.11 15.71 -2.18
C VAL A 173 5.11 14.69 -2.69
N GLU A 174 3.85 14.89 -2.38
CA GLU A 174 2.77 14.00 -2.84
C GLU A 174 2.26 14.44 -4.22
N LYS A 175 2.23 13.49 -5.17
CA LYS A 175 1.68 13.65 -6.53
C LYS A 175 2.19 14.90 -7.27
N PRO A 176 3.48 14.98 -7.57
CA PRO A 176 4.06 16.10 -8.31
C PRO A 176 3.51 16.18 -9.74
N ASP A 177 3.69 17.33 -10.38
CA ASP A 177 3.46 17.43 -11.82
C ASP A 177 4.48 16.62 -12.65
N ALA A 178 4.20 16.42 -13.93
CA ALA A 178 5.02 15.59 -14.80
C ALA A 178 6.47 16.12 -14.96
N ALA A 179 6.67 17.43 -14.96
CA ALA A 179 7.99 18.04 -15.10
C ALA A 179 8.83 17.80 -13.83
N ALA A 180 8.23 17.98 -12.65
CA ALA A 180 8.86 17.68 -11.37
C ALA A 180 9.18 16.18 -11.24
N ALA A 181 8.24 15.28 -11.58
CA ALA A 181 8.45 13.84 -11.53
C ALA A 181 9.63 13.42 -12.44
N GLN A 182 9.74 13.98 -13.65
CA GLN A 182 10.85 13.72 -14.56
C GLN A 182 12.18 14.20 -13.99
N ALA A 183 12.21 15.39 -13.38
CA ALA A 183 13.40 15.93 -12.73
C ALA A 183 13.84 15.06 -11.53
N TYR A 184 12.90 14.55 -10.73
CA TYR A 184 13.20 13.69 -9.59
C TYR A 184 13.83 12.37 -10.02
N VAL A 185 13.29 11.72 -11.05
CA VAL A 185 13.88 10.48 -11.61
C VAL A 185 15.27 10.75 -12.17
N ALA A 186 15.45 11.80 -12.97
CA ALA A 186 16.73 12.16 -13.56
C ALA A 186 17.79 12.50 -12.49
N GLY A 187 17.40 13.12 -11.38
CA GLY A 187 18.29 13.48 -10.27
C GLY A 187 18.77 12.29 -9.43
N GLY A 188 18.08 11.14 -9.45
CA GLY A 188 18.46 9.90 -8.80
C GLY A 188 18.49 9.92 -7.26
N ARG A 189 18.04 11.01 -6.62
CA ARG A 189 18.00 11.16 -5.15
C ARG A 189 16.60 11.00 -4.56
N HIS A 190 15.59 10.79 -5.40
CA HIS A 190 14.22 10.64 -4.98
C HIS A 190 13.79 9.19 -5.10
N ASP A 191 13.08 8.73 -4.08
CA ASP A 191 12.39 7.43 -4.07
C ASP A 191 10.89 7.67 -4.09
N TRP A 192 10.12 6.72 -4.63
CA TRP A 192 8.67 6.73 -4.47
C TRP A 192 8.27 6.38 -3.04
N ASN A 193 7.27 7.05 -2.50
CA ASN A 193 6.64 6.68 -1.25
C ASN A 193 5.78 5.43 -1.43
N ALA A 194 6.11 4.37 -0.71
CA ALA A 194 5.33 3.12 -0.74
C ALA A 194 4.02 3.20 0.07
N GLY A 195 3.78 4.28 0.81
CA GLY A 195 2.63 4.37 1.74
C GLY A 195 2.75 3.43 2.94
N ILE A 196 3.96 2.99 3.25
CA ILE A 196 4.29 2.14 4.39
C ILE A 196 5.00 2.99 5.42
N PHE A 197 4.54 2.96 6.68
CA PHE A 197 5.08 3.80 7.75
C PHE A 197 5.35 2.99 9.00
N LEU A 198 6.50 3.24 9.64
CA LEU A 198 6.90 2.62 10.91
C LEU A 198 7.14 3.74 11.94
N MET A 199 6.40 3.75 13.05
CA MET A 199 6.45 4.83 14.04
C MET A 199 5.82 4.40 15.35
N ARG A 200 6.15 5.07 16.45
CA ARG A 200 5.40 4.89 17.70
C ARG A 200 3.99 5.50 17.55
N ALA A 201 3.01 4.87 18.20
CA ALA A 201 1.65 5.39 18.28
C ALA A 201 1.66 6.83 18.86
N GLY A 202 2.42 7.08 19.92
CA GLY A 202 2.58 8.41 20.52
C GLY A 202 3.17 9.44 19.55
N THR A 203 4.20 9.07 18.78
CA THR A 203 4.81 9.95 17.76
C THR A 203 3.80 10.39 16.72
N TYR A 204 2.96 9.45 16.24
CA TYR A 204 1.93 9.78 15.27
C TYR A 204 0.85 10.71 15.84
N ILE A 205 0.37 10.43 17.04
CA ILE A 205 -0.65 11.25 17.71
C ILE A 205 -0.13 12.69 17.93
N GLU A 206 1.12 12.86 18.38
CA GLU A 206 1.76 14.17 18.55
C GLU A 206 1.91 14.93 17.23
N ALA A 207 2.32 14.21 16.18
CA ALA A 207 2.43 14.79 14.85
C ALA A 207 1.05 15.22 14.31
N LEU A 208 0.02 14.40 14.53
CA LEU A 208 -1.35 14.72 14.11
C LEU A 208 -1.91 15.93 14.87
N GLU A 209 -1.70 16.00 16.20
CA GLU A 209 -2.09 17.15 17.02
C GLU A 209 -1.43 18.45 16.54
N THR A 210 -0.15 18.37 16.18
CA THR A 210 0.64 19.53 15.74
C THR A 210 0.27 19.98 14.32
N HIS A 211 0.15 19.05 13.36
CA HIS A 211 0.07 19.36 11.93
C HIS A 211 -1.35 19.27 11.35
N ALA A 212 -2.25 18.55 12.02
CA ALA A 212 -3.63 18.35 11.60
C ALA A 212 -4.62 18.36 12.79
N PRO A 213 -4.66 19.45 13.60
CA PRO A 213 -5.41 19.50 14.85
C PRO A 213 -6.91 19.25 14.69
N GLN A 214 -7.50 19.54 13.54
CA GLN A 214 -8.90 19.25 13.27
C GLN A 214 -9.17 17.73 13.15
N ILE A 215 -8.25 16.97 12.55
CA ILE A 215 -8.34 15.51 12.49
C ILE A 215 -8.16 14.95 13.90
N PHE A 216 -7.12 15.39 14.61
CA PHE A 216 -6.87 14.97 15.99
C PHE A 216 -8.09 15.19 16.89
N ALA A 217 -8.69 16.38 16.87
CA ALA A 217 -9.88 16.70 17.65
C ALA A 217 -11.06 15.80 17.26
N ALA A 218 -11.32 15.58 15.96
CA ALA A 218 -12.43 14.76 15.51
C ALA A 218 -12.31 13.30 15.96
N VAL A 219 -11.08 12.74 15.92
CA VAL A 219 -10.87 11.33 16.32
C VAL A 219 -10.93 11.17 17.84
N THR A 220 -10.35 12.09 18.61
CA THR A 220 -10.30 11.99 20.08
C THR A 220 -11.62 12.30 20.77
N THR A 221 -12.50 13.09 20.14
CA THR A 221 -13.82 13.43 20.70
C THR A 221 -14.95 12.51 20.21
N GLY A 222 -14.65 11.50 19.41
CA GLY A 222 -15.65 10.59 18.82
C GLY A 222 -16.44 11.19 17.65
N ALA A 223 -16.06 12.36 17.14
CA ALA A 223 -16.68 13.03 16.00
C ALA A 223 -16.05 12.61 14.66
N PHE A 224 -15.59 11.37 14.53
CA PHE A 224 -14.84 10.85 13.38
C PHE A 224 -15.47 11.18 12.02
N ALA A 225 -16.80 11.08 11.91
CA ALA A 225 -17.52 11.39 10.68
C ALA A 225 -17.39 12.87 10.24
N ALA A 226 -17.04 13.78 11.16
CA ALA A 226 -16.78 15.18 10.87
C ALA A 226 -15.29 15.47 10.57
N SER A 227 -14.41 14.46 10.69
CA SER A 227 -12.99 14.63 10.39
C SER A 227 -12.77 15.05 8.93
N PRO A 228 -11.82 15.97 8.66
CA PRO A 228 -11.34 16.18 7.31
C PRO A 228 -10.85 14.87 6.68
N ALA A 229 -11.24 14.61 5.42
CA ALA A 229 -10.79 13.44 4.66
C ALA A 229 -9.42 13.72 4.05
N GLN A 230 -8.35 13.36 4.75
CA GLN A 230 -6.98 13.67 4.35
C GLN A 230 -6.06 12.46 4.54
N SER A 231 -5.12 12.25 3.61
CA SER A 231 -4.10 11.21 3.78
C SER A 231 -3.03 11.64 4.78
N ILE A 232 -2.34 10.66 5.38
CA ILE A 232 -1.18 10.90 6.24
C ILE A 232 -0.11 11.73 5.53
N ASP A 233 0.04 11.57 4.21
CA ASP A 233 1.03 12.27 3.41
C ASP A 233 0.85 13.79 3.53
N TYR A 234 -0.34 14.29 3.25
CA TYR A 234 -0.67 15.72 3.38
C TYR A 234 -0.87 16.19 4.82
N ALA A 235 -1.42 15.32 5.67
CA ALA A 235 -1.72 15.70 7.05
C ALA A 235 -0.45 15.87 7.89
N VAL A 236 0.52 14.97 7.68
CA VAL A 236 1.71 14.82 8.54
C VAL A 236 3.01 14.83 7.74
N MET A 237 3.18 13.95 6.72
CA MET A 237 4.49 13.66 6.14
C MET A 237 5.16 14.85 5.47
N GLU A 238 4.41 15.70 4.78
CA GLU A 238 4.94 16.92 4.15
C GLU A 238 5.37 18.00 5.16
N LYS A 239 4.99 17.87 6.46
CA LYS A 239 5.18 18.89 7.49
C LYS A 239 6.07 18.44 8.64
N ALA A 240 6.18 17.14 8.86
CA ALA A 240 6.91 16.58 9.99
C ALA A 240 8.43 16.77 9.82
N GLY A 241 9.09 17.25 10.87
CA GLY A 241 10.53 17.50 10.85
C GLY A 241 11.41 16.27 11.09
N LYS A 242 10.86 15.19 11.69
CA LYS A 242 11.57 13.93 11.99
C LYS A 242 11.04 12.79 11.12
N VAL A 243 11.37 12.83 9.84
CA VAL A 243 11.02 11.76 8.88
C VAL A 243 12.30 11.09 8.40
N ALA A 244 12.35 9.75 8.48
CA ALA A 244 13.43 8.94 7.94
C ALA A 244 12.92 8.09 6.77
N VAL A 245 13.77 7.83 5.79
CA VAL A 245 13.48 6.94 4.66
C VAL A 245 14.44 5.76 4.64
N VAL A 246 13.89 4.56 4.49
CA VAL A 246 14.61 3.32 4.24
C VAL A 246 14.43 2.96 2.76
N PRO A 247 15.44 3.16 1.91
CA PRO A 247 15.39 2.70 0.53
C PRO A 247 15.27 1.18 0.48
N ALA A 248 14.30 0.68 -0.27
CA ALA A 248 14.02 -0.74 -0.38
C ALA A 248 13.86 -1.18 -1.85
N ARG A 249 14.33 -2.38 -2.16
CA ARG A 249 14.18 -3.04 -3.47
C ARG A 249 13.47 -4.37 -3.25
N ILE A 250 12.18 -4.29 -3.00
CA ILE A 250 11.36 -5.42 -2.53
C ILE A 250 10.31 -5.85 -3.56
N GLY A 251 10.47 -5.47 -4.81
CA GLY A 251 9.49 -5.80 -5.86
C GLY A 251 8.12 -5.20 -5.58
N TRP A 252 8.09 -3.94 -5.10
CA TRP A 252 6.86 -3.24 -4.73
C TRP A 252 6.09 -2.75 -5.95
N SER A 253 4.77 -2.90 -5.90
CA SER A 253 3.82 -2.28 -6.83
C SER A 253 2.53 -1.94 -6.09
N ASP A 254 1.96 -0.75 -6.39
CA ASP A 254 0.62 -0.39 -5.92
C ASP A 254 -0.50 -1.10 -6.70
N ILE A 255 -0.17 -1.85 -7.76
CA ILE A 255 -1.12 -2.49 -8.69
C ILE A 255 -2.30 -1.55 -9.03
N GLY A 256 -1.97 -0.35 -9.45
CA GLY A 256 -2.95 0.71 -9.73
C GLY A 256 -3.71 0.56 -11.05
N SER A 257 -3.37 -0.41 -11.90
CA SER A 257 -3.97 -0.64 -13.22
C SER A 257 -3.75 -2.08 -13.69
N TRP A 258 -4.46 -2.49 -14.75
CA TRP A 258 -4.24 -3.78 -15.41
C TRP A 258 -2.85 -3.92 -16.03
N GLU A 259 -2.24 -2.82 -16.49
CA GLU A 259 -0.85 -2.83 -16.96
C GLU A 259 0.10 -3.19 -15.80
N ALA A 260 -0.11 -2.62 -14.62
CA ALA A 260 0.67 -2.96 -13.43
C ALA A 260 0.48 -4.43 -13.00
N VAL A 261 -0.71 -5.02 -13.18
CA VAL A 261 -0.92 -6.46 -12.99
C VAL A 261 -0.07 -7.26 -13.97
N LEU A 262 -0.08 -6.92 -15.27
CA LEU A 262 0.76 -7.59 -16.26
C LEU A 262 2.25 -7.45 -15.94
N ASP A 263 2.70 -6.28 -15.50
CA ASP A 263 4.11 -6.01 -15.20
C ASP A 263 4.65 -6.95 -14.11
N VAL A 264 3.85 -7.27 -13.10
CA VAL A 264 4.25 -8.10 -11.94
C VAL A 264 3.90 -9.59 -12.11
N SER A 265 3.19 -9.97 -13.17
CA SER A 265 2.78 -11.35 -13.40
C SER A 265 3.87 -12.17 -14.10
N ASP A 266 3.85 -13.48 -13.88
CA ASP A 266 4.68 -14.44 -14.61
C ASP A 266 4.19 -14.56 -16.07
N LYS A 267 5.02 -14.14 -17.01
CA LYS A 267 4.71 -14.06 -18.42
C LYS A 267 5.28 -15.26 -19.18
N ASP A 268 4.57 -15.68 -20.23
CA ASP A 268 5.10 -16.65 -21.20
C ASP A 268 6.24 -16.04 -22.06
N GLY A 269 6.79 -16.85 -23.00
CA GLY A 269 7.89 -16.45 -23.88
C GLY A 269 7.55 -15.29 -24.84
N ASP A 270 6.26 -15.03 -25.09
CA ASP A 270 5.75 -13.93 -25.91
C ASP A 270 5.30 -12.71 -25.06
N GLY A 271 5.55 -12.74 -23.75
CA GLY A 271 5.22 -11.66 -22.82
C GLY A 271 3.74 -11.61 -22.44
N ASN A 272 2.97 -12.67 -22.67
CA ASN A 272 1.57 -12.74 -22.26
C ASN A 272 1.42 -13.28 -20.85
N PHE A 273 0.38 -12.85 -20.17
CA PHE A 273 -0.12 -13.43 -18.93
C PHE A 273 -1.53 -13.96 -19.14
N VAL A 274 -1.73 -15.27 -18.90
CA VAL A 274 -3.04 -15.92 -19.04
C VAL A 274 -3.47 -16.49 -17.70
N ALA A 275 -4.63 -16.05 -17.19
CA ALA A 275 -5.21 -16.53 -15.94
C ALA A 275 -6.68 -16.94 -16.13
N GLY A 276 -7.02 -18.15 -15.70
CA GLY A 276 -8.33 -18.77 -15.94
C GLY A 276 -8.48 -19.32 -17.35
N PRO A 277 -9.72 -19.55 -17.84
CA PRO A 277 -9.96 -20.13 -19.16
C PRO A 277 -9.57 -19.13 -20.27
N GLY A 278 -8.38 -19.28 -20.83
CA GLY A 278 -7.83 -18.40 -21.86
C GLY A 278 -6.87 -19.11 -22.80
N LEU A 279 -6.82 -18.66 -24.06
CA LEU A 279 -5.88 -19.10 -25.09
C LEU A 279 -5.23 -17.88 -25.73
N ALA A 280 -3.90 -17.88 -25.85
CA ALA A 280 -3.11 -16.92 -26.59
C ALA A 280 -2.51 -17.65 -27.81
N ILE A 281 -2.90 -17.25 -29.03
CA ILE A 281 -2.41 -17.80 -30.28
C ILE A 281 -1.89 -16.65 -31.14
N ASP A 282 -0.61 -16.66 -31.50
CA ASP A 282 0.04 -15.54 -32.19
C ASP A 282 -0.22 -14.18 -31.50
N ALA A 283 -0.31 -14.18 -30.16
CA ALA A 283 -0.56 -13.00 -29.34
C ALA A 283 0.71 -12.61 -28.57
N ARG A 284 0.92 -11.31 -28.36
CA ARG A 284 2.13 -10.78 -27.69
C ARG A 284 1.81 -9.66 -26.73
N GLY A 285 2.48 -9.68 -25.55
CA GLY A 285 2.38 -8.62 -24.56
C GLY A 285 0.99 -8.41 -23.98
N CYS A 286 0.14 -9.45 -24.00
CA CYS A 286 -1.27 -9.38 -23.63
C CYS A 286 -1.50 -9.89 -22.20
N LEU A 287 -2.46 -9.26 -21.51
CA LEU A 287 -3.08 -9.83 -20.32
C LEU A 287 -4.44 -10.42 -20.70
N ILE A 288 -4.62 -11.70 -20.45
CA ILE A 288 -5.85 -12.46 -20.75
C ILE A 288 -6.30 -13.09 -19.43
N ARG A 289 -7.40 -12.60 -18.87
CA ARG A 289 -7.92 -13.11 -17.59
C ARG A 289 -9.41 -13.36 -17.67
N SER A 290 -9.85 -14.53 -17.25
CA SER A 290 -11.27 -14.86 -17.19
C SER A 290 -11.66 -15.55 -15.89
N GLU A 291 -12.76 -15.08 -15.30
CA GLU A 291 -13.51 -15.75 -14.23
C GLU A 291 -14.88 -16.25 -14.76
N GLY A 292 -15.00 -16.39 -16.07
CA GLY A 292 -16.25 -16.79 -16.75
C GLY A 292 -15.99 -17.52 -18.05
N PRO A 293 -16.31 -16.91 -19.21
CA PRO A 293 -16.19 -17.56 -20.51
C PRO A 293 -14.72 -17.80 -20.92
N LEU A 294 -14.50 -18.81 -21.80
CA LEU A 294 -13.21 -18.98 -22.45
C LEU A 294 -12.90 -17.77 -23.34
N ILE A 295 -11.71 -17.20 -23.18
CA ILE A 295 -11.18 -16.15 -24.05
C ILE A 295 -10.19 -16.78 -25.03
N ALA A 296 -10.36 -16.56 -26.32
CA ALA A 296 -9.37 -16.85 -27.34
C ALA A 296 -8.85 -15.54 -27.94
N ALA A 297 -7.59 -15.22 -27.67
CA ALA A 297 -6.90 -14.05 -28.21
C ALA A 297 -5.98 -14.52 -29.35
N ILE A 298 -6.27 -14.13 -30.59
CA ILE A 298 -5.59 -14.63 -31.79
C ILE A 298 -5.07 -13.46 -32.62
N GLY A 299 -3.75 -13.43 -32.90
CA GLY A 299 -3.12 -12.44 -33.75
C GLY A 299 -3.19 -11.00 -33.21
N VAL A 300 -3.15 -10.84 -31.88
CA VAL A 300 -3.30 -9.54 -31.21
C VAL A 300 -2.06 -9.19 -30.37
N GLU A 301 -1.80 -7.89 -30.20
CA GLU A 301 -0.66 -7.41 -29.45
C GLU A 301 -1.08 -6.30 -28.46
N ASP A 302 -0.38 -6.24 -27.30
CA ASP A 302 -0.51 -5.18 -26.29
C ASP A 302 -1.96 -4.91 -25.85
N LEU A 303 -2.75 -5.96 -25.66
CA LEU A 303 -4.12 -5.88 -25.19
C LEU A 303 -4.26 -6.40 -23.74
N ILE A 304 -5.17 -5.78 -23.04
CA ILE A 304 -5.72 -6.26 -21.77
C ILE A 304 -7.13 -6.73 -22.05
N ILE A 305 -7.38 -8.00 -21.80
CA ILE A 305 -8.67 -8.67 -22.02
C ILE A 305 -9.06 -9.34 -20.71
N VAL A 306 -10.11 -8.85 -20.08
CA VAL A 306 -10.60 -9.36 -18.80
C VAL A 306 -12.08 -9.66 -18.91
N ALA A 307 -12.47 -10.88 -18.58
CA ALA A 307 -13.87 -11.31 -18.58
C ALA A 307 -14.30 -11.81 -17.20
N THR A 308 -15.46 -11.40 -16.79
CA THR A 308 -16.24 -11.94 -15.67
C THR A 308 -17.52 -12.59 -16.22
N GLN A 309 -18.35 -13.13 -15.36
CA GLN A 309 -19.64 -13.70 -15.81
C GLN A 309 -20.58 -12.67 -16.44
N ASP A 310 -20.47 -11.39 -16.04
CA ASP A 310 -21.38 -10.31 -16.39
C ASP A 310 -20.76 -9.20 -17.25
N ALA A 311 -19.43 -9.20 -17.45
CA ALA A 311 -18.77 -8.11 -18.17
C ALA A 311 -17.47 -8.56 -18.87
N VAL A 312 -17.14 -7.87 -19.96
CA VAL A 312 -15.86 -8.04 -20.68
C VAL A 312 -15.21 -6.67 -20.88
N LEU A 313 -13.93 -6.57 -20.51
CA LEU A 313 -13.06 -5.43 -20.79
C LEU A 313 -12.08 -5.82 -21.89
N VAL A 314 -11.98 -4.99 -22.93
CA VAL A 314 -10.89 -5.04 -23.91
C VAL A 314 -10.33 -3.63 -24.04
N VAL A 315 -9.05 -3.46 -23.74
CA VAL A 315 -8.39 -2.15 -23.79
C VAL A 315 -6.92 -2.29 -24.19
N PRO A 316 -6.36 -1.39 -25.00
CA PRO A 316 -4.92 -1.33 -25.23
C PRO A 316 -4.17 -1.14 -23.92
N LYS A 317 -3.08 -1.88 -23.69
CA LYS A 317 -2.27 -1.86 -22.46
C LYS A 317 -1.97 -0.44 -21.98
N ARG A 318 -1.47 0.44 -22.87
CA ARG A 318 -1.17 1.85 -22.58
C ARG A 318 -2.36 2.72 -22.18
N GLN A 319 -3.58 2.22 -22.32
CA GLN A 319 -4.81 2.94 -21.96
C GLN A 319 -5.49 2.36 -20.72
N SER A 320 -4.87 1.39 -20.04
CA SER A 320 -5.42 0.71 -18.86
C SER A 320 -5.77 1.68 -17.72
N GLN A 321 -5.06 2.79 -17.60
CA GLN A 321 -5.36 3.86 -16.63
C GLN A 321 -6.71 4.57 -16.86
N LYS A 322 -7.33 4.40 -18.04
CA LYS A 322 -8.66 4.97 -18.35
C LYS A 322 -9.82 4.14 -17.76
N VAL A 323 -9.53 2.91 -17.31
CA VAL A 323 -10.52 2.06 -16.64
C VAL A 323 -10.87 2.68 -15.29
N ARG A 324 -12.16 2.88 -15.02
CA ARG A 324 -12.66 3.51 -13.79
C ARG A 324 -13.97 2.87 -13.33
#